data_b934a73d368d95fd78d117a6c1589cb1
#
_entry.id   b934a73d368d95fd78d117a6c1589cb1
#
_cell.length_a   1.000
_cell.length_b   1.000
_cell.length_c   1.000
_cell.angle_alpha   90.00
_cell.angle_beta   90.00
_cell.angle_gamma   90.00
#
_symmetry.space_group_name_H-M   'P 1'
#
loop_
_entity.id
_entity.type
_entity.pdbx_description
1 polymer ?
#
loop_
_entity_poly.entity_id
_entity_poly.type
_entity_poly.pdbx_seq_one_letter_code
_entity_poly.pdbx_strand_id
1 'polypeptide(L)' 'MADIEAHITGTVWKIEVSPGDHVDEGDTVIILESMKMEMPVEAEDSGTVSEIRCEEGQSVSEGDVLVVLE' A
#
# COMPACT_ATOMS: atom_id res chain seq x y z
N MET A 1 5.92 -14.11 -4.64
CA MET A 1 4.72 -13.32 -4.28
C MET A 1 4.92 -12.68 -2.91
N ALA A 2 4.59 -11.43 -2.79
CA ALA A 2 4.69 -10.71 -1.53
C ALA A 2 3.47 -9.83 -1.35
N ASP A 3 2.98 -9.75 -0.13
CA ASP A 3 1.86 -8.89 0.20
C ASP A 3 2.39 -7.67 0.92
N ILE A 4 1.88 -6.50 0.55
CA ILE A 4 2.20 -5.27 1.26
C ILE A 4 1.02 -4.95 2.14
N GLU A 5 1.26 -4.91 3.46
CA GLU A 5 0.21 -4.74 4.45
C GLU A 5 0.28 -3.34 5.06
N ALA A 6 -0.87 -2.88 5.55
CA ALA A 6 -0.90 -1.66 6.32
C ALA A 6 -0.11 -1.85 7.60
N HIS A 7 0.76 -0.89 7.94
CA HIS A 7 1.55 -0.94 9.16
C HIS A 7 0.90 -0.14 10.30
N ILE A 8 -0.20 0.54 10.01
CA ILE A 8 -0.98 1.29 10.99
C ILE A 8 -2.45 1.20 10.62
N THR A 9 -3.31 1.54 11.57
CA THR A 9 -4.73 1.72 11.31
C THR A 9 -4.94 3.15 10.80
N GLY A 10 -5.66 3.30 9.69
CA GLY A 10 -5.92 4.62 9.12
C GLY A 10 -6.82 4.52 7.91
N THR A 11 -6.80 5.56 7.09
CA THR A 11 -7.60 5.65 5.87
C THR A 11 -6.66 5.72 4.67
N VAL A 12 -6.99 5.00 3.61
CA VAL A 12 -6.23 5.08 2.36
C VAL A 12 -6.46 6.47 1.76
N TRP A 13 -5.41 7.31 1.76
CA TRP A 13 -5.49 8.66 1.23
C TRP A 13 -5.17 8.68 -0.25
N LYS A 14 -4.17 7.93 -0.66
CA LYS A 14 -3.76 7.91 -2.06
C LYS A 14 -3.12 6.59 -2.41
N ILE A 15 -3.42 6.10 -3.62
CA ILE A 15 -2.80 4.89 -4.18
C ILE A 15 -1.83 5.37 -5.26
N GLU A 16 -0.54 5.07 -5.07
CA GLU A 16 0.53 5.58 -5.93
C GLU A 16 0.90 4.63 -7.07
N VAL A 17 0.35 3.41 -7.07
CA VAL A 17 0.70 2.40 -8.07
C VAL A 17 -0.55 1.81 -8.69
N SER A 18 -0.37 1.13 -9.81
CA SER A 18 -1.44 0.44 -10.53
C SER A 18 -1.02 -0.99 -10.84
N PRO A 19 -1.98 -1.89 -11.06
CA PRO A 19 -1.62 -3.25 -11.48
C PRO A 19 -0.75 -3.22 -12.73
N GLY A 20 0.31 -3.99 -12.73
CA GLY A 20 1.29 -4.04 -13.81
C GLY A 20 2.51 -3.17 -13.58
N ASP A 21 2.47 -2.27 -12.61
CA ASP A 21 3.63 -1.42 -12.30
C ASP A 21 4.72 -2.24 -11.62
N HIS A 22 5.97 -1.92 -11.94
CA HIS A 22 7.11 -2.48 -11.23
C HIS A 22 7.45 -1.57 -10.05
N VAL A 23 7.72 -2.15 -8.89
CA VAL A 23 8.17 -1.42 -7.72
C VAL A 23 9.48 -2.01 -7.20
N ASP A 24 10.28 -1.16 -6.59
CA ASP A 24 11.52 -1.56 -5.93
C ASP A 24 11.33 -1.43 -4.42
N GLU A 25 12.17 -2.13 -3.67
CA GLU A 25 12.20 -1.98 -2.23
C GLU A 25 12.36 -0.51 -1.85
N GLY A 26 11.51 -0.02 -0.96
CA GLY A 26 11.52 1.36 -0.52
C GLY A 26 10.61 2.29 -1.30
N ASP A 27 10.04 1.83 -2.43
CA ASP A 27 9.09 2.66 -3.18
C ASP A 27 7.78 2.80 -2.41
N THR A 28 7.23 4.01 -2.39
CA THR A 28 5.93 4.25 -1.77
C THR A 28 4.83 3.74 -2.69
N VAL A 29 3.98 2.87 -2.18
CA VAL A 29 2.88 2.30 -2.97
C VAL A 29 1.53 2.86 -2.57
N ILE A 30 1.34 3.16 -1.30
CA ILE A 30 0.08 3.67 -0.76
C ILE A 30 0.43 4.75 0.26
N ILE A 31 -0.41 5.76 0.37
CA ILE A 31 -0.28 6.74 1.46
C ILE A 31 -1.51 6.60 2.34
N LEU A 32 -1.29 6.35 3.62
CA LEU A 32 -2.35 6.27 4.62
C LEU A 32 -2.42 7.58 5.41
N GLU A 33 -3.62 7.97 5.79
CA GLU A 33 -3.82 9.10 6.68
C GLU A 33 -4.27 8.58 8.04
N SER A 34 -3.61 9.06 9.09
CA SER A 34 -3.96 8.73 10.46
C SER A 34 -3.68 9.95 11.32
N MET A 35 -4.66 10.37 12.11
CA MET A 35 -4.50 11.50 13.02
C MET A 35 -4.01 12.77 12.32
N LYS A 36 -4.53 13.01 11.11
CA LYS A 36 -4.18 14.17 10.26
C LYS A 36 -2.72 14.15 9.78
N MET A 37 -2.09 12.99 9.83
CA MET A 37 -0.74 12.80 9.32
C MET A 37 -0.78 11.83 8.16
N GLU A 38 0.04 12.10 7.14
CA GLU A 38 0.17 11.22 5.99
C GLU A 38 1.34 10.28 6.23
N MET A 39 1.11 8.99 6.06
CA MET A 39 2.13 7.98 6.31
C MET A 39 2.32 7.12 5.06
N PRO A 40 3.53 7.10 4.48
CA PRO A 40 3.76 6.26 3.31
C PRO A 40 3.88 4.80 3.71
N VAL A 41 3.29 3.94 2.89
CA VAL A 41 3.50 2.49 2.98
C VAL A 41 4.46 2.14 1.86
N GLU A 42 5.61 1.60 2.21
CA GLU A 42 6.67 1.30 1.25
C GLU A 42 6.73 -0.19 0.98
N ALA A 43 7.15 -0.53 -0.24
CA ALA A 43 7.37 -1.93 -0.59
C ALA A 43 8.59 -2.45 0.17
N GLU A 44 8.48 -3.63 0.76
CA GLU A 44 9.61 -4.28 1.43
C GLU A 44 10.42 -5.15 0.47
N ASP A 45 9.83 -5.49 -0.66
CA ASP A 45 10.48 -6.29 -1.70
C ASP A 45 10.22 -5.66 -3.05
N SER A 46 11.08 -5.98 -4.02
CA SER A 46 10.85 -5.61 -5.41
C SER A 46 9.89 -6.59 -6.06
N GLY A 47 9.12 -6.12 -7.01
CA GLY A 47 8.22 -6.99 -7.75
C GLY A 47 7.29 -6.19 -8.63
N THR A 48 6.34 -6.90 -9.26
CA THR A 48 5.33 -6.30 -10.10
C THR A 48 4.00 -6.34 -9.36
N VAL A 49 3.29 -5.21 -9.36
CA VAL A 49 1.97 -5.14 -8.73
C VAL A 49 1.01 -6.03 -9.51
N SER A 50 0.48 -7.06 -8.85
CA SER A 50 -0.51 -7.95 -9.48
C SER A 50 -1.93 -7.55 -9.14
N GLU A 51 -2.15 -7.02 -7.92
CA GLU A 51 -3.49 -6.66 -7.48
C GLU A 51 -3.40 -5.56 -6.43
N ILE A 52 -4.34 -4.64 -6.47
CA ILE A 52 -4.52 -3.64 -5.43
C ILE A 52 -5.80 -4.00 -4.69
N ARG A 53 -5.70 -4.21 -3.39
CA ARG A 53 -6.78 -4.75 -2.57
C ARG A 53 -7.45 -3.69 -1.68
N CYS A 54 -7.23 -2.43 -1.98
CA CYS A 54 -7.86 -1.34 -1.24
C CYS A 54 -8.29 -0.24 -2.20
N GLU A 55 -9.07 0.69 -1.70
CA GLU A 55 -9.56 1.82 -2.48
C GLU A 55 -9.28 3.12 -1.70
N GLU A 56 -9.13 4.21 -2.44
CA GLU A 56 -8.97 5.52 -1.82
C GLU A 56 -10.23 5.84 -1.00
N GLY A 57 -10.02 6.33 0.22
CA GLY A 57 -11.10 6.62 1.14
C GLY A 57 -11.49 5.46 2.04
N GLN A 58 -10.93 4.27 1.81
CA GLN A 58 -11.25 3.09 2.60
C GLN A 58 -10.51 3.12 3.94
N SER A 59 -11.19 2.72 5.01
CA SER A 59 -10.56 2.51 6.31
C SER A 59 -9.87 1.15 6.31
N VAL A 60 -8.64 1.11 6.81
CA VAL A 60 -7.87 -0.12 6.91
C VAL A 60 -7.29 -0.25 8.32
N SER A 61 -7.03 -1.49 8.72
CA SER A 61 -6.41 -1.80 10.01
C SER A 61 -5.03 -2.37 9.78
N GLU A 62 -4.18 -2.26 10.78
CA GLU A 62 -2.85 -2.87 10.73
C GLU A 62 -2.98 -4.35 10.35
N GLY A 63 -2.19 -4.77 9.38
CA GLY A 63 -2.20 -6.14 8.88
C GLY A 63 -3.09 -6.37 7.67
N ASP A 64 -3.94 -5.40 7.31
CA ASP A 64 -4.76 -5.54 6.09
C ASP A 64 -3.85 -5.52 4.87
N VAL A 65 -4.07 -6.43 3.94
CA VAL A 65 -3.30 -6.48 2.69
C VAL A 65 -3.79 -5.36 1.78
N LEU A 66 -2.87 -4.51 1.35
CA LEU A 66 -3.18 -3.37 0.48
C LEU A 66 -2.81 -3.64 -0.97
N VAL A 67 -1.66 -4.25 -1.20
CA VAL A 67 -1.13 -4.50 -2.54
C VAL A 67 -0.50 -5.89 -2.55
N VAL A 68 -0.68 -6.61 -3.64
CA VAL A 68 -0.05 -7.92 -3.84
C VAL A 68 0.99 -7.79 -4.94
N LEU A 69 2.19 -8.23 -4.67
CA LEU A 69 3.30 -8.26 -5.64
C LEU A 69 3.56 -9.69 -6.12
N GLU A 70 3.95 -9.79 -7.36
CA GLU A 70 4.40 -11.04 -7.95
C GLU A 70 5.91 -11.06 -8.08
#